data_89dc1ba924b14e522043f47f31846497
#
_entry.id   89dc1ba924b14e522043f47f31846497
#
_cell.length_a   1.000
_cell.length_b   1.000
_cell.length_c   1.000
_cell.angle_alpha   90.00
_cell.angle_beta   90.00
_cell.angle_gamma   90.00
#
_symmetry.space_group_name_H-M   'P 1'
#
loop_
_entity.id
_entity.type
_entity.pdbx_description
1 polymer ?
#
loop_
_entity_poly.entity_id
_entity_poly.type
_entity_poly.pdbx_seq_one_letter_code
_entity_poly.pdbx_strand_id
1 'polypeptide(L)'
;MGTVFRKVARSAAAAALFTPVQQRVLGLLFGQPERRFQSAELIRLAGSGTGAVHRQLQRLAEAGLVAVTRDGNQKYYEAQKESPVFPEIHGLIVKTVGVVDPLRSALGAIADRIDLAFVFGSVAKGTERAGSDIDLLVVTDDLAYADVYAALETAELSLGRTINPTVFSRAEWKRKRSRNDSFAARITAQRRLFVIGNDDAAA
;
A
#
# COMPACT_ATOMS: atom_id res chain seq x y z
N MET A 1 33.12 -8.00 -10.89
CA MET A 1 32.45 -7.41 -9.71
C MET A 1 30.96 -7.64 -9.90
N GLY A 2 30.40 -8.59 -9.14
CA GLY A 2 29.03 -9.02 -9.34
C GLY A 2 28.04 -8.02 -8.75
N THR A 3 27.21 -7.44 -9.56
CA THR A 3 26.05 -6.67 -9.14
C THR A 3 25.08 -7.63 -8.47
N VAL A 4 24.99 -7.57 -7.15
CA VAL A 4 23.99 -8.32 -6.38
C VAL A 4 22.63 -7.74 -6.73
N PHE A 5 21.90 -8.41 -7.59
CA PHE A 5 20.46 -8.18 -7.78
C PHE A 5 19.78 -8.31 -6.41
N ARG A 6 19.52 -7.19 -5.78
CA ARG A 6 18.75 -7.14 -4.56
C ARG A 6 17.30 -7.41 -4.96
N LYS A 7 16.95 -8.70 -5.02
CA LYS A 7 15.57 -9.17 -5.15
C LYS A 7 14.71 -8.32 -4.23
N VAL A 8 13.78 -7.54 -4.80
CA VAL A 8 12.87 -6.67 -4.05
C VAL A 8 12.13 -7.58 -3.05
N ALA A 9 12.60 -7.59 -1.82
CA ALA A 9 12.09 -8.50 -0.80
C ALA A 9 10.72 -7.98 -0.36
N ARG A 10 9.70 -8.86 -0.40
CA ARG A 10 8.50 -8.71 0.43
C ARG A 10 8.98 -8.29 1.82
N SER A 11 8.22 -7.41 2.50
CA SER A 11 8.62 -7.00 3.85
C SER A 11 8.97 -8.23 4.67
N ALA A 12 10.23 -8.36 5.06
CA ALA A 12 10.69 -9.52 5.83
C ALA A 12 9.90 -9.64 7.15
N ALA A 13 9.50 -8.51 7.71
CA ALA A 13 8.63 -8.45 8.88
C ALA A 13 7.23 -9.03 8.60
N ALA A 14 6.62 -8.69 7.46
CA ALA A 14 5.32 -9.26 7.08
C ALA A 14 5.41 -10.77 6.87
N ALA A 15 6.48 -11.24 6.21
CA ALA A 15 6.68 -12.68 5.97
C ALA A 15 6.95 -13.48 7.25
N ALA A 16 7.59 -12.86 8.25
CA ALA A 16 7.84 -13.47 9.55
C ALA A 16 6.57 -13.53 10.43
N LEU A 17 5.69 -12.53 10.32
CA LEU A 17 4.52 -12.40 11.18
C LEU A 17 3.25 -13.04 10.61
N PHE A 18 3.11 -13.08 9.29
CA PHE A 18 1.86 -13.45 8.61
C PHE A 18 2.10 -14.42 7.45
N THR A 19 1.23 -15.40 7.34
CA THR A 19 1.15 -16.24 6.13
C THR A 19 0.73 -15.40 4.91
N PRO A 20 1.02 -15.86 3.67
CA PRO A 20 0.65 -15.11 2.46
C PRO A 20 -0.85 -14.78 2.34
N VAL A 21 -1.74 -15.65 2.83
CA VAL A 21 -3.18 -15.41 2.85
C VAL A 21 -3.55 -14.33 3.87
N GLN A 22 -2.95 -14.39 5.06
CA GLN A 22 -3.14 -13.38 6.10
C GLN A 22 -2.69 -12.00 5.64
N GLN A 23 -1.50 -11.90 5.02
CA GLN A 23 -1.00 -10.64 4.47
C GLN A 23 -2.01 -10.01 3.52
N ARG A 24 -2.55 -10.79 2.57
CA ARG A 24 -3.51 -10.27 1.58
C ARG A 24 -4.84 -9.86 2.19
N VAL A 25 -5.41 -10.71 3.04
CA VAL A 25 -6.70 -10.40 3.69
C VAL A 25 -6.58 -9.22 4.65
N LEU A 26 -5.54 -9.20 5.48
CA LEU A 26 -5.30 -8.09 6.41
C LEU A 26 -4.93 -6.81 5.67
N GLY A 27 -4.14 -6.91 4.58
CA GLY A 27 -3.80 -5.78 3.73
C GLY A 27 -5.03 -5.11 3.11
N LEU A 28 -5.99 -5.89 2.64
CA LEU A 28 -7.25 -5.37 2.11
C LEU A 28 -8.10 -4.71 3.20
N LEU A 29 -8.36 -5.41 4.29
CA LEU A 29 -9.27 -4.94 5.35
C LEU A 29 -8.68 -3.81 6.18
N PHE A 30 -7.47 -3.99 6.70
CA PHE A 30 -6.82 -2.99 7.56
C PHE A 30 -5.99 -1.96 6.81
N GLY A 31 -5.65 -2.20 5.55
CA GLY A 31 -5.07 -1.19 4.66
C GLY A 31 -6.12 -0.23 4.07
N GLN A 32 -7.41 -0.57 4.17
CA GLN A 32 -8.54 0.22 3.69
C GLN A 32 -9.70 0.17 4.70
N PRO A 33 -9.51 0.67 5.93
CA PRO A 33 -10.42 0.42 7.06
C PRO A 33 -11.81 1.02 6.90
N GLU A 34 -11.97 2.00 6.00
CA GLU A 34 -13.26 2.63 5.70
C GLU A 34 -14.06 1.88 4.62
N ARG A 35 -13.50 0.79 4.08
CA ARG A 35 -14.11 0.07 2.98
C ARG A 35 -14.80 -1.21 3.46
N ARG A 36 -16.06 -1.35 3.04
CA ARG A 36 -16.80 -2.61 3.13
C ARG A 36 -16.53 -3.45 1.89
N PHE A 37 -16.06 -4.65 2.08
CA PHE A 37 -15.79 -5.60 1.01
C PHE A 37 -16.84 -6.68 0.95
N GLN A 38 -17.42 -6.91 -0.23
CA GLN A 38 -18.22 -8.10 -0.47
C GLN A 38 -17.35 -9.36 -0.40
N SER A 39 -17.88 -10.46 0.12
CA SER A 39 -17.14 -11.74 0.28
C SER A 39 -16.48 -12.20 -1.02
N ALA A 40 -17.20 -12.16 -2.15
CA ALA A 40 -16.69 -12.57 -3.46
C ALA A 40 -15.55 -11.64 -3.93
N GLU A 41 -15.67 -10.34 -3.70
CA GLU A 41 -14.64 -9.36 -4.01
C GLU A 41 -13.37 -9.59 -3.21
N LEU A 42 -13.47 -9.82 -1.89
CA LEU A 42 -12.32 -10.15 -1.04
C LEU A 42 -11.58 -11.39 -1.51
N ILE A 43 -12.32 -12.45 -1.88
CA ILE A 43 -11.73 -13.69 -2.39
C ILE A 43 -10.95 -13.42 -3.68
N ARG A 44 -11.55 -12.66 -4.60
CA ARG A 44 -10.93 -12.30 -5.89
C ARG A 44 -9.66 -11.46 -5.68
N LEU A 45 -9.75 -10.39 -4.88
CA LEU A 45 -8.63 -9.49 -4.61
C LEU A 45 -7.50 -10.18 -3.81
N ALA A 46 -7.85 -11.04 -2.85
CA ALA A 46 -6.86 -11.80 -2.10
C ALA A 46 -6.08 -12.80 -2.97
N GLY A 47 -6.58 -13.19 -4.15
CA GLY A 47 -5.88 -14.08 -5.08
C GLY A 47 -5.40 -15.38 -4.42
N SER A 48 -6.19 -15.92 -3.48
CA SER A 48 -5.90 -17.12 -2.71
C SER A 48 -7.10 -18.07 -2.78
N GLY A 49 -6.88 -19.35 -2.49
CA GLY A 49 -7.97 -20.31 -2.50
C GLY A 49 -9.13 -19.90 -1.61
N THR A 50 -10.36 -19.98 -2.13
CA THR A 50 -11.60 -19.54 -1.49
C THR A 50 -11.73 -20.02 -0.03
N GLY A 51 -11.45 -21.29 0.24
CA GLY A 51 -11.53 -21.86 1.58
C GLY A 51 -10.52 -21.27 2.57
N ALA A 52 -9.32 -20.91 2.08
CA ALA A 52 -8.29 -20.29 2.93
C ALA A 52 -8.69 -18.86 3.34
N VAL A 53 -9.25 -18.09 2.39
CA VAL A 53 -9.76 -16.75 2.65
C VAL A 53 -10.94 -16.80 3.62
N HIS A 54 -11.90 -17.71 3.40
CA HIS A 54 -13.05 -17.86 4.30
C HIS A 54 -12.63 -18.22 5.73
N ARG A 55 -11.73 -19.17 5.92
CA ARG A 55 -11.22 -19.52 7.26
C ARG A 55 -10.57 -18.32 7.95
N GLN A 56 -9.81 -17.53 7.18
CA GLN A 56 -9.17 -16.34 7.75
C GLN A 56 -10.20 -15.27 8.15
N LEU A 57 -11.21 -15.00 7.29
CA LEU A 57 -12.28 -14.06 7.58
C LEU A 57 -13.10 -14.48 8.80
N GLN A 58 -13.43 -15.75 8.89
CA GLN A 58 -14.17 -16.30 10.03
C GLN A 58 -13.38 -16.11 11.33
N ARG A 59 -12.10 -16.47 11.34
CA ARG A 59 -11.21 -16.30 12.50
C ARG A 59 -11.11 -14.83 12.95
N LEU A 60 -11.01 -13.90 11.99
CA LEU A 60 -10.95 -12.47 12.32
C LEU A 60 -12.29 -11.95 12.87
N ALA A 61 -13.40 -12.42 12.34
CA ALA A 61 -14.73 -12.07 12.83
C ALA A 61 -14.99 -12.63 14.25
N GLU A 62 -14.63 -13.88 14.50
CA GLU A 62 -14.73 -14.51 15.83
C GLU A 62 -13.87 -13.80 16.88
N ALA A 63 -12.72 -13.25 16.46
CA ALA A 63 -11.83 -12.46 17.32
C ALA A 63 -12.30 -10.99 17.50
N GLY A 64 -13.42 -10.58 16.90
CA GLY A 64 -13.90 -9.19 16.99
C GLY A 64 -13.01 -8.16 16.26
N LEU A 65 -12.17 -8.61 15.34
CA LEU A 65 -11.27 -7.75 14.56
C LEU A 65 -11.89 -7.27 13.25
N VAL A 66 -12.93 -7.99 12.78
CA VAL A 66 -13.64 -7.73 11.54
C VAL A 66 -15.13 -7.77 11.80
N ALA A 67 -15.83 -6.71 11.42
CA ALA A 67 -17.27 -6.67 11.42
C ALA A 67 -17.83 -7.40 10.20
N VAL A 68 -18.94 -8.12 10.41
CA VAL A 68 -19.64 -8.84 9.35
C VAL A 68 -21.06 -8.34 9.29
N THR A 69 -21.45 -7.80 8.13
CA THR A 69 -22.83 -7.36 7.86
C THR A 69 -23.42 -8.15 6.71
N ARG A 70 -24.74 -8.30 6.70
CA ARG A 70 -25.48 -8.91 5.59
C ARG A 70 -26.43 -7.89 4.98
N ASP A 71 -26.45 -7.90 3.65
CA ASP A 71 -27.41 -7.14 2.87
C ASP A 71 -28.03 -8.09 1.83
N GLY A 72 -29.27 -8.49 2.08
CA GLY A 72 -29.90 -9.61 1.39
C GLY A 72 -29.08 -10.89 1.52
N ASN A 73 -28.74 -11.50 0.39
CA ASN A 73 -27.90 -12.71 0.32
C ASN A 73 -26.39 -12.42 0.32
N GLN A 74 -26.00 -11.15 0.38
CA GLN A 74 -24.60 -10.76 0.29
C GLN A 74 -23.99 -10.55 1.67
N LYS A 75 -22.77 -11.03 1.85
CA LYS A 75 -21.98 -10.90 3.07
C LYS A 75 -20.86 -9.88 2.84
N TYR A 76 -20.76 -8.92 3.75
CA TYR A 76 -19.75 -7.87 3.72
C TYR A 76 -18.86 -7.95 4.94
N TYR A 77 -17.60 -7.59 4.76
CA TYR A 77 -16.57 -7.57 5.78
C TYR A 77 -15.91 -6.20 5.79
N GLU A 78 -15.65 -5.67 6.98
CA GLU A 78 -14.91 -4.43 7.20
C GLU A 78 -14.06 -4.54 8.46
N ALA A 79 -12.99 -3.76 8.56
CA ALA A 79 -12.18 -3.74 9.78
C ALA A 79 -13.01 -3.17 10.94
N GLN A 80 -12.95 -3.82 12.11
CA GLN A 80 -13.64 -3.35 13.31
C GLN A 80 -12.83 -2.23 13.97
N LYS A 81 -13.18 -0.97 13.69
CA LYS A 81 -12.44 0.21 14.16
C LYS A 81 -12.56 0.42 15.67
N GLU A 82 -13.64 -0.03 16.26
CA GLU A 82 -13.90 0.01 17.71
C GLU A 82 -13.11 -1.04 18.50
N SER A 83 -12.44 -1.96 17.81
CA SER A 83 -11.55 -2.93 18.47
C SER A 83 -10.40 -2.20 19.16
N PRO A 84 -10.12 -2.49 20.45
CA PRO A 84 -9.06 -1.80 21.20
C PRO A 84 -7.66 -1.98 20.61
N VAL A 85 -7.46 -2.99 19.76
CA VAL A 85 -6.18 -3.27 19.09
C VAL A 85 -6.17 -2.81 17.61
N PHE A 86 -7.24 -2.14 17.17
CA PHE A 86 -7.32 -1.67 15.77
C PHE A 86 -6.17 -0.73 15.39
N PRO A 87 -5.79 0.29 16.18
CA PRO A 87 -4.72 1.22 15.79
C PRO A 87 -3.38 0.52 15.56
N GLU A 88 -3.06 -0.48 16.39
CA GLU A 88 -1.82 -1.26 16.31
C GLU A 88 -1.80 -2.15 15.08
N ILE A 89 -2.90 -2.89 14.83
CA ILE A 89 -3.03 -3.76 13.65
C ILE A 89 -2.99 -2.92 12.37
N HIS A 90 -3.80 -1.85 12.30
CA HIS A 90 -3.80 -0.93 11.15
C HIS A 90 -2.41 -0.36 10.92
N GLY A 91 -1.75 0.17 11.96
CA GLY A 91 -0.41 0.70 11.87
C GLY A 91 0.64 -0.31 11.42
N LEU A 92 0.55 -1.55 11.87
CA LEU A 92 1.42 -2.64 11.46
C LEU A 92 1.19 -3.02 9.99
N ILE A 93 -0.07 -3.20 9.60
CA ILE A 93 -0.45 -3.60 8.24
C ILE A 93 -0.06 -2.53 7.22
N VAL A 94 -0.37 -1.26 7.46
CA VAL A 94 0.00 -0.16 6.56
C VAL A 94 1.52 -0.09 6.35
N LYS A 95 2.31 -0.37 7.39
CA LYS A 95 3.78 -0.36 7.31
C LYS A 95 4.38 -1.60 6.63
N THR A 96 3.68 -2.72 6.59
CA THR A 96 4.25 -4.01 6.18
C THR A 96 3.65 -4.60 4.91
N VAL A 97 2.33 -4.62 4.79
CA VAL A 97 1.62 -5.31 3.68
C VAL A 97 0.54 -4.47 3.01
N GLY A 98 0.17 -3.32 3.59
CA GLY A 98 -0.97 -2.52 3.12
C GLY A 98 -0.82 -2.08 1.67
N VAL A 99 -0.33 -0.85 1.45
CA VAL A 99 -0.12 -0.31 0.10
C VAL A 99 1.32 -0.47 -0.41
N VAL A 100 2.29 -0.61 0.49
CA VAL A 100 3.73 -0.59 0.14
C VAL A 100 4.14 -1.81 -0.65
N ASP A 101 3.74 -3.02 -0.23
CA ASP A 101 4.15 -4.25 -0.92
C ASP A 101 3.55 -4.41 -2.32
N PRO A 102 2.25 -4.14 -2.57
CA PRO A 102 1.71 -4.09 -3.93
C PRO A 102 2.41 -3.08 -4.83
N LEU A 103 2.67 -1.86 -4.34
CA LEU A 103 3.41 -0.83 -5.09
C LEU A 103 4.84 -1.26 -5.40
N ARG A 104 5.55 -1.82 -4.42
CA ARG A 104 6.91 -2.31 -4.60
C ARG A 104 6.97 -3.45 -5.62
N SER A 105 5.99 -4.35 -5.59
CA SER A 105 5.89 -5.44 -6.55
C SER A 105 5.62 -4.94 -7.96
N ALA A 106 4.72 -3.98 -8.11
CA ALA A 106 4.36 -3.38 -9.39
C ALA A 106 5.53 -2.62 -10.02
N LEU A 107 6.26 -1.84 -9.22
CA LEU A 107 7.44 -1.10 -9.67
C LEU A 107 8.68 -1.98 -9.84
N GLY A 108 8.62 -3.26 -9.47
CA GLY A 108 9.79 -4.15 -9.40
C GLY A 108 10.59 -4.26 -10.70
N ALA A 109 9.91 -4.27 -11.85
CA ALA A 109 10.55 -4.37 -13.17
C ALA A 109 11.34 -3.09 -13.57
N ILE A 110 11.01 -1.95 -12.99
CA ILE A 110 11.60 -0.64 -13.28
C ILE A 110 12.31 -0.04 -12.06
N ALA A 111 12.43 -0.79 -10.96
CA ALA A 111 12.93 -0.31 -9.68
C ALA A 111 14.35 0.25 -9.75
N ASP A 112 15.22 -0.34 -10.58
CA ASP A 112 16.63 0.09 -10.76
C ASP A 112 16.75 1.48 -11.42
N ARG A 113 15.68 1.96 -12.04
CA ARG A 113 15.58 3.27 -12.69
C ARG A 113 14.88 4.31 -11.81
N ILE A 114 14.50 3.95 -10.59
CA ILE A 114 13.82 4.82 -9.62
C ILE A 114 14.76 5.09 -8.44
N ASP A 115 15.04 6.35 -8.17
CA ASP A 115 15.87 6.74 -7.03
C ASP A 115 15.10 6.73 -5.74
N LEU A 116 13.86 7.22 -5.79
CA LEU A 116 13.01 7.36 -4.64
C LEU A 116 11.55 7.17 -5.04
N ALA A 117 10.81 6.36 -4.27
CA ALA A 117 9.36 6.31 -4.37
C ALA A 117 8.75 6.19 -2.97
N PHE A 118 7.73 7.01 -2.67
CA PHE A 118 7.00 6.95 -1.41
C PHE A 118 5.54 7.37 -1.55
N VAL A 119 4.69 6.76 -0.75
CA VAL A 119 3.29 7.18 -0.58
C VAL A 119 3.23 8.36 0.40
N PHE A 120 2.40 9.34 0.07
CA PHE A 120 2.11 10.50 0.92
C PHE A 120 0.60 10.74 1.04
N GLY A 121 0.18 11.87 1.57
CA GLY A 121 -1.25 12.21 1.66
C GLY A 121 -2.00 11.46 2.76
N SER A 122 -3.29 11.23 2.55
CA SER A 122 -4.20 10.64 3.54
C SER A 122 -3.80 9.22 3.93
N VAL A 123 -3.42 8.41 2.96
CA VAL A 123 -2.99 7.01 3.15
C VAL A 123 -1.76 6.92 4.05
N ALA A 124 -0.76 7.74 3.80
CA ALA A 124 0.45 7.73 4.64
C ALA A 124 0.18 8.22 6.07
N LYS A 125 -0.79 9.12 6.25
CA LYS A 125 -1.21 9.63 7.56
C LYS A 125 -2.11 8.66 8.32
N GLY A 126 -2.79 7.73 7.64
CA GLY A 126 -3.84 6.87 8.20
C GLY A 126 -5.15 7.64 8.44
N THR A 127 -5.43 8.65 7.61
CA THR A 127 -6.66 9.48 7.64
C THR A 127 -7.48 9.32 6.36
N GLU A 128 -7.21 8.26 5.60
CA GLU A 128 -7.93 7.94 4.37
C GLU A 128 -9.39 7.57 4.64
N ARG A 129 -10.23 7.76 3.62
CA ARG A 129 -11.63 7.32 3.57
C ARG A 129 -11.80 6.19 2.56
N ALA A 130 -12.95 5.51 2.61
CA ALA A 130 -13.30 4.54 1.59
C ALA A 130 -13.19 5.16 0.19
N GLY A 131 -12.39 4.53 -0.68
CA GLY A 131 -12.17 5.01 -2.03
C GLY A 131 -11.16 6.17 -2.18
N SER A 132 -10.48 6.60 -1.11
CA SER A 132 -9.37 7.56 -1.25
C SER A 132 -8.29 7.02 -2.19
N ASP A 133 -7.82 7.85 -3.11
CA ASP A 133 -6.70 7.53 -3.99
C ASP A 133 -5.39 7.38 -3.21
N ILE A 134 -4.44 6.70 -3.81
CA ILE A 134 -3.09 6.54 -3.26
C ILE A 134 -2.16 7.53 -3.95
N ASP A 135 -1.74 8.56 -3.23
CA ASP A 135 -0.78 9.53 -3.73
C ASP A 135 0.64 8.95 -3.65
N LEU A 136 1.28 8.75 -4.81
CA LEU A 136 2.63 8.20 -4.92
C LEU A 136 3.57 9.23 -5.53
N LEU A 137 4.65 9.57 -4.86
CA LEU A 137 5.73 10.35 -5.45
C LEU A 137 6.84 9.42 -5.93
N VAL A 138 7.34 9.69 -7.16
CA VAL A 138 8.44 8.96 -7.78
C VAL A 138 9.48 9.97 -8.25
N VAL A 139 10.75 9.73 -7.93
CA VAL A 139 11.90 10.49 -8.44
C VAL A 139 12.70 9.59 -9.35
N THR A 140 12.88 10.03 -10.59
CA THR A 140 13.61 9.32 -11.63
C THR A 140 14.02 10.27 -12.73
N ASP A 141 15.21 10.06 -13.33
CA ASP A 141 15.63 10.76 -14.54
C ASP A 141 15.38 9.92 -15.81
N ASP A 142 15.08 8.62 -15.65
CA ASP A 142 15.08 7.64 -16.75
C ASP A 142 13.69 7.15 -17.17
N LEU A 143 12.61 7.56 -16.48
CA LEU A 143 11.25 7.10 -16.74
C LEU A 143 10.30 8.26 -17.03
N ALA A 144 9.49 8.10 -18.08
CA ALA A 144 8.37 9.00 -18.31
C ALA A 144 7.19 8.67 -17.37
N TYR A 145 6.30 9.64 -17.19
CA TYR A 145 5.05 9.43 -16.44
C TYR A 145 4.28 8.20 -16.89
N ALA A 146 4.19 7.99 -18.22
CA ALA A 146 3.47 6.85 -18.80
C ALA A 146 4.06 5.50 -18.40
N ASP A 147 5.40 5.39 -18.31
CA ASP A 147 6.08 4.15 -17.89
C ASP A 147 5.74 3.80 -16.44
N VAL A 148 5.77 4.81 -15.57
CA VAL A 148 5.42 4.65 -14.15
C VAL A 148 3.94 4.28 -14.01
N TYR A 149 3.06 4.97 -14.72
CA TYR A 149 1.63 4.72 -14.68
C TYR A 149 1.28 3.30 -15.13
N ALA A 150 1.83 2.86 -16.26
CA ALA A 150 1.62 1.51 -16.78
C ALA A 150 2.10 0.42 -15.79
N ALA A 151 3.23 0.64 -15.13
CA ALA A 151 3.72 -0.30 -14.12
C ALA A 151 2.78 -0.44 -12.91
N LEU A 152 2.02 0.61 -12.58
CA LEU A 152 1.14 0.64 -11.41
C LEU A 152 -0.22 -0.04 -11.62
N GLU A 153 -0.63 -0.35 -12.86
CA GLU A 153 -1.93 -0.99 -13.16
C GLU A 153 -2.17 -2.27 -12.34
N THR A 154 -1.15 -3.10 -12.18
CA THR A 154 -1.28 -4.34 -11.39
C THR A 154 -1.50 -4.07 -9.91
N ALA A 155 -0.92 -2.99 -9.36
CA ALA A 155 -1.15 -2.57 -8.00
C ALA A 155 -2.56 -2.00 -7.83
N GLU A 156 -3.06 -1.18 -8.75
CA GLU A 156 -4.43 -0.67 -8.74
C GLU A 156 -5.45 -1.81 -8.72
N LEU A 157 -5.28 -2.82 -9.59
CA LEU A 157 -6.14 -3.99 -9.63
C LEU A 157 -6.12 -4.78 -8.32
N SER A 158 -4.95 -4.95 -7.71
CA SER A 158 -4.80 -5.73 -6.46
C SER A 158 -5.33 -4.99 -5.24
N LEU A 159 -5.18 -3.67 -5.21
CA LEU A 159 -5.66 -2.80 -4.12
C LEU A 159 -7.12 -2.40 -4.30
N GLY A 160 -7.62 -2.45 -5.54
CA GLY A 160 -8.95 -1.93 -5.90
C GLY A 160 -9.06 -0.43 -5.64
N ARG A 161 -7.97 0.32 -5.84
CA ARG A 161 -7.86 1.77 -5.60
C ARG A 161 -7.03 2.43 -6.69
N THR A 162 -7.38 3.63 -7.06
CA THR A 162 -6.61 4.47 -7.98
C THR A 162 -5.29 4.89 -7.35
N ILE A 163 -4.23 4.86 -8.13
CA ILE A 163 -2.91 5.36 -7.74
C ILE A 163 -2.59 6.60 -8.58
N ASN A 164 -2.32 7.71 -7.91
CA ASN A 164 -1.97 8.99 -8.54
C ASN A 164 -0.45 9.21 -8.44
N PRO A 165 0.35 8.83 -9.46
CA PRO A 165 1.77 9.08 -9.45
C PRO A 165 2.08 10.55 -9.73
N THR A 166 2.97 11.13 -8.94
CA THR A 166 3.63 12.40 -9.19
C THR A 166 5.08 12.10 -9.50
N VAL A 167 5.52 12.34 -10.73
CA VAL A 167 6.89 12.03 -11.18
C VAL A 167 7.70 13.30 -11.27
N PHE A 168 8.89 13.30 -10.68
CA PHE A 168 9.88 14.37 -10.76
C PHE A 168 11.23 13.82 -11.21
N SER A 169 12.00 14.63 -11.93
CA SER A 169 13.44 14.41 -12.08
C SER A 169 14.17 14.70 -10.76
N ARG A 170 15.39 14.18 -10.60
CA ARG A 170 16.27 14.50 -9.45
C ARG A 170 16.47 16.01 -9.30
N ALA A 171 16.71 16.68 -10.41
CA ALA A 171 16.94 18.13 -10.42
C ALA A 171 15.69 18.91 -9.98
N GLU A 172 14.50 18.51 -10.45
CA GLU A 172 13.23 19.13 -10.03
C GLU A 172 12.94 18.89 -8.56
N TRP A 173 13.10 17.65 -8.09
CA TRP A 173 12.89 17.30 -6.69
C TRP A 173 13.81 18.08 -5.75
N LYS A 174 15.11 18.13 -6.07
CA LYS A 174 16.12 18.89 -5.32
C LYS A 174 15.78 20.39 -5.30
N ARG A 175 15.41 20.97 -6.44
CA ARG A 175 15.00 22.37 -6.54
C ARG A 175 13.76 22.69 -5.71
N LYS A 176 12.75 21.81 -5.72
CA LYS A 176 11.53 21.99 -4.93
C LYS A 176 11.80 21.90 -3.43
N ARG A 177 12.67 21.01 -3.01
CA ARG A 177 13.08 20.88 -1.61
C ARG A 177 13.89 22.11 -1.15
N SER A 178 14.85 22.56 -1.95
CA SER A 178 15.74 23.70 -1.58
C SER A 178 15.01 25.03 -1.54
N ARG A 179 13.98 25.23 -2.38
CA ARG A 179 13.19 26.46 -2.41
C ARG A 179 12.09 26.51 -1.37
N ASN A 180 12.00 25.52 -0.51
CA ASN A 180 10.89 25.35 0.43
C ASN A 180 9.52 25.48 -0.27
N ASP A 181 9.41 24.88 -1.48
CA ASP A 181 8.17 24.80 -2.23
C ASP A 181 7.06 24.26 -1.33
N SER A 182 5.91 24.94 -1.29
CA SER A 182 4.82 24.62 -0.37
C SER A 182 4.35 23.15 -0.51
N PHE A 183 4.45 22.56 -1.70
CA PHE A 183 4.13 21.16 -1.93
C PHE A 183 5.22 20.25 -1.35
N ALA A 184 6.50 20.44 -1.73
CA ALA A 184 7.60 19.62 -1.25
C ALA A 184 7.76 19.72 0.27
N ALA A 185 7.69 20.94 0.84
CA ALA A 185 7.74 21.17 2.28
C ALA A 185 6.61 20.43 3.00
N ARG A 186 5.40 20.51 2.48
CA ARG A 186 4.24 19.85 3.07
C ARG A 186 4.37 18.33 3.09
N ILE A 187 4.80 17.72 2.00
CA ILE A 187 4.90 16.25 1.92
C ILE A 187 6.12 15.71 2.66
N THR A 188 7.22 16.46 2.74
CA THR A 188 8.41 16.04 3.49
C THR A 188 8.24 16.20 5.01
N ALA A 189 7.45 17.17 5.46
CA ALA A 189 7.12 17.36 6.87
C ALA A 189 6.09 16.34 7.41
N GLN A 190 5.42 15.59 6.53
CA GLN A 190 4.39 14.62 6.90
C GLN A 190 4.93 13.19 6.92
N ARG A 191 4.14 12.30 7.51
CA ARG A 191 4.41 10.86 7.43
C ARG A 191 4.41 10.39 5.99
N ARG A 192 5.42 9.60 5.62
CA ARG A 192 5.59 8.96 4.30
C ARG A 192 5.79 7.47 4.47
N LEU A 193 5.37 6.69 3.47
CA LEU A 193 5.60 5.26 3.43
C LEU A 193 6.52 4.97 2.25
N PHE A 194 7.79 4.66 2.54
CA PHE A 194 8.79 4.43 1.50
C PHE A 194 8.55 3.10 0.78
N VAL A 195 8.48 3.17 -0.54
CA VAL A 195 8.37 2.03 -1.46
C VAL A 195 9.74 1.65 -1.99
N ILE A 196 10.50 2.64 -2.48
CA ILE A 196 11.88 2.51 -2.98
C ILE A 196 12.72 3.64 -2.37
N GLY A 197 13.95 3.34 -1.96
CA GLY A 197 14.84 4.31 -1.35
C GLY A 197 14.44 4.74 0.07
N ASN A 198 15.04 5.82 0.51
CA ASN A 198 14.81 6.48 1.80
C ASN A 198 15.06 7.99 1.67
N ASP A 199 15.03 8.73 2.80
CA ASP A 199 15.25 10.18 2.79
C ASP A 199 16.61 10.63 2.22
N ASP A 200 17.62 9.78 2.29
CA ASP A 200 18.98 10.07 1.82
C ASP A 200 19.15 9.79 0.32
N ALA A 201 18.29 8.96 -0.25
CA ALA A 201 18.43 8.49 -1.64
C ALA A 201 18.20 9.57 -2.71
N ALA A 202 17.66 10.73 -2.35
CA ALA A 202 17.39 11.85 -3.24
C ALA A 202 17.81 13.21 -2.63
N ALA A 203 18.86 13.20 -1.83
CA ALA A 203 19.44 14.39 -1.21
C ALA A 203 20.26 15.24 -2.23
#